data_2c8d4d4bfd02d8e9e101691222285be9
#
_entry.id   2c8d4d4bfd02d8e9e101691222285be9
#
_cell.length_a   1.000
_cell.length_b   1.000
_cell.length_c   1.000
_cell.angle_alpha   90.00
_cell.angle_beta   90.00
_cell.angle_gamma   90.00
#
_symmetry.space_group_name_H-M   'P 1'
#
loop_
_entity.id
_entity.type
_entity.pdbx_description
1 polymer ?
#
loop_
_entity_poly.entity_id
_entity_poly.type
_entity_poly.pdbx_seq_one_letter_code
_entity_poly.pdbx_strand_id
1 'polypeptide(L)'
;MDFLTFKDRMHPMGCFNINQVLLWEKDFDRNNLTRWCRKGLLVKLRNQYYAFPEFRQEPDSARYVANRIYKPSYISLHSALSFYGMIPEEVVQLTSVTTLKTARFENAFGTFHYQNVKTPLFFGFEHKTMRNGRSLLMATPEKALLDLLYLNPYYKTEQDMEDLRLDEDYLQNELDKDLLSGYLAGFASKALNNRIQILLKVYGL
;
A
#
# COMPACT_ATOMS: atom_id res chain seq x y z
N MET A 1 11.71 -5.43 32.13
CA MET A 1 10.56 -6.14 31.50
C MET A 1 11.07 -7.39 30.82
N ASP A 2 10.40 -8.51 31.01
CA ASP A 2 10.68 -9.74 30.27
C ASP A 2 10.01 -9.76 28.90
N PHE A 3 10.43 -10.69 28.02
CA PHE A 3 9.95 -10.76 26.65
C PHE A 3 8.50 -11.25 26.55
N LEU A 4 8.04 -12.13 27.44
CA LEU A 4 6.69 -12.69 27.36
C LEU A 4 5.65 -11.61 27.62
N THR A 5 5.82 -10.84 28.71
CA THR A 5 4.96 -9.69 29.03
C THR A 5 4.92 -8.68 27.89
N PHE A 6 6.09 -8.41 27.26
CA PHE A 6 6.17 -7.53 26.10
C PHE A 6 5.39 -8.11 24.90
N LYS A 7 5.56 -9.40 24.62
CA LYS A 7 4.90 -10.09 23.52
C LYS A 7 3.38 -10.06 23.68
N ASP A 8 2.87 -10.42 24.85
CA ASP A 8 1.43 -10.43 25.11
C ASP A 8 0.78 -9.07 24.83
N ARG A 9 1.49 -7.99 25.13
CA ARG A 9 0.99 -6.63 24.90
C ARG A 9 1.10 -6.16 23.45
N MET A 10 2.21 -6.45 22.77
CA MET A 10 2.51 -5.90 21.46
C MET A 10 2.06 -6.80 20.29
N HIS A 11 1.96 -8.10 20.50
CA HIS A 11 1.59 -9.07 19.46
C HIS A 11 0.23 -8.77 18.79
N PRO A 12 -0.83 -8.36 19.51
CA PRO A 12 -2.11 -8.02 18.87
C PRO A 12 -2.02 -6.89 17.85
N MET A 13 -0.98 -6.04 17.91
CA MET A 13 -0.78 -4.95 16.97
C MET A 13 -0.25 -5.42 15.60
N GLY A 14 0.24 -6.67 15.48
CA GLY A 14 0.92 -7.19 14.30
C GLY A 14 2.29 -6.56 14.09
N CYS A 15 2.33 -5.28 13.70
CA CYS A 15 3.55 -4.47 13.73
C CYS A 15 3.36 -3.20 14.57
N PHE A 16 4.44 -2.72 15.18
CA PHE A 16 4.41 -1.59 16.12
C PHE A 16 5.66 -0.74 15.98
N ASN A 17 5.59 0.51 16.45
CA ASN A 17 6.75 1.37 16.58
C ASN A 17 7.11 1.61 18.05
N ILE A 18 8.33 2.11 18.28
CA ILE A 18 8.85 2.34 19.63
C ILE A 18 7.99 3.32 20.45
N ASN A 19 7.34 4.29 19.82
CA ASN A 19 6.50 5.25 20.54
C ASN A 19 5.27 4.57 21.14
N GLN A 20 4.70 3.56 20.46
CA GLN A 20 3.60 2.75 21.00
C GLN A 20 4.04 1.95 22.24
N VAL A 21 5.28 1.47 22.24
CA VAL A 21 5.86 0.80 23.42
C VAL A 21 6.03 1.77 24.58
N LEU A 22 6.57 2.97 24.30
CA LEU A 22 6.80 4.00 25.32
C LEU A 22 5.51 4.64 25.86
N LEU A 23 4.41 4.59 25.11
CA LEU A 23 3.09 5.01 25.60
C LEU A 23 2.56 4.04 26.67
N TRP A 24 2.90 2.76 26.56
CA TRP A 24 2.52 1.74 27.53
C TRP A 24 3.52 1.64 28.69
N GLU A 25 4.83 1.67 28.39
CA GLU A 25 5.91 1.52 29.36
C GLU A 25 6.95 2.63 29.15
N LYS A 26 6.85 3.70 29.94
CA LYS A 26 7.68 4.90 29.78
C LYS A 26 9.16 4.63 30.00
N ASP A 27 9.48 3.73 30.93
CA ASP A 27 10.84 3.37 31.32
C ASP A 27 11.39 2.17 30.52
N PHE A 28 10.79 1.88 29.36
CA PHE A 28 11.22 0.78 28.53
C PHE A 28 12.66 0.95 28.02
N ASP A 29 13.53 0.00 28.40
CA ASP A 29 14.89 -0.04 27.86
C ASP A 29 14.90 -0.47 26.40
N ARG A 30 15.19 0.49 25.50
CA ARG A 30 15.24 0.28 24.04
C ARG A 30 16.29 -0.74 23.61
N ASN A 31 17.31 -1.02 24.42
CA ASN A 31 18.31 -2.06 24.16
C ASN A 31 17.66 -3.45 24.09
N ASN A 32 16.52 -3.64 24.75
CA ASN A 32 15.75 -4.87 24.66
C ASN A 32 15.34 -5.18 23.21
N LEU A 33 14.89 -4.18 22.45
CA LEU A 33 14.51 -4.39 21.03
C LEU A 33 15.69 -4.88 20.19
N THR A 34 16.88 -4.27 20.39
CA THR A 34 18.09 -4.71 19.69
C THR A 34 18.46 -6.15 20.08
N ARG A 35 18.40 -6.45 21.38
CA ARG A 35 18.69 -7.80 21.92
C ARG A 35 17.70 -8.83 21.40
N TRP A 36 16.42 -8.51 21.36
CA TRP A 36 15.38 -9.41 20.87
C TRP A 36 15.45 -9.61 19.35
N CYS A 37 15.82 -8.58 18.59
CA CYS A 37 16.08 -8.74 17.16
C CYS A 37 17.28 -9.67 16.90
N ARG A 38 18.38 -9.54 17.68
CA ARG A 38 19.55 -10.44 17.56
C ARG A 38 19.21 -11.90 17.90
N LYS A 39 18.25 -12.11 18.79
CA LYS A 39 17.75 -13.45 19.16
C LYS A 39 16.68 -14.00 18.21
N GLY A 40 16.31 -13.26 17.15
CA GLY A 40 15.25 -13.65 16.22
C GLY A 40 13.82 -13.60 16.81
N LEU A 41 13.65 -13.01 18.00
CA LEU A 41 12.36 -12.86 18.65
C LEU A 41 11.53 -11.69 18.09
N LEU A 42 12.19 -10.73 17.47
CA LEU A 42 11.59 -9.60 16.74
C LEU A 42 12.27 -9.44 15.38
N VAL A 43 11.53 -8.90 14.42
CA VAL A 43 12.02 -8.47 13.12
C VAL A 43 11.96 -6.94 13.08
N LYS A 44 13.06 -6.29 12.71
CA LYS A 44 13.09 -4.86 12.44
C LYS A 44 12.58 -4.64 11.02
N LEU A 45 11.50 -3.88 10.88
CA LEU A 45 10.87 -3.56 9.59
C LEU A 45 11.50 -2.32 8.95
N ARG A 46 11.76 -1.31 9.79
CA ARG A 46 12.34 -0.01 9.46
C ARG A 46 12.86 0.64 10.77
N ASN A 47 13.46 1.83 10.69
CA ASN A 47 13.79 2.58 11.90
C ASN A 47 12.57 2.74 12.79
N GLN A 48 12.69 2.28 14.05
CA GLN A 48 11.66 2.33 15.09
C GLN A 48 10.42 1.44 14.85
N TYR A 49 10.34 0.67 13.77
CA TYR A 49 9.24 -0.25 13.48
C TYR A 49 9.68 -1.70 13.59
N TYR A 50 8.86 -2.51 14.26
CA TYR A 50 9.15 -3.90 14.56
C TYR A 50 7.90 -4.75 14.38
N ALA A 51 8.09 -6.04 14.16
CA ALA A 51 7.04 -7.06 14.18
C ALA A 51 7.56 -8.34 14.81
N PHE A 52 6.65 -9.23 15.19
CA PHE A 52 7.00 -10.59 15.57
C PHE A 52 7.16 -11.44 14.29
N PRO A 53 8.12 -12.39 14.24
CA PRO A 53 8.36 -13.21 13.05
C PRO A 53 7.12 -13.98 12.57
N GLU A 54 6.33 -14.50 13.50
CA GLU A 54 5.11 -15.25 13.23
C GLU A 54 4.02 -14.44 12.53
N PHE A 55 4.00 -13.12 12.70
CA PHE A 55 3.06 -12.23 12.00
C PHE A 55 3.19 -12.33 10.48
N ARG A 56 4.35 -12.73 9.97
CA ARG A 56 4.58 -12.94 8.54
C ARG A 56 3.67 -14.02 7.94
N GLN A 57 3.24 -14.98 8.74
CA GLN A 57 2.36 -16.08 8.31
C GLN A 57 0.89 -15.68 8.22
N GLU A 58 0.52 -14.53 8.81
CA GLU A 58 -0.86 -14.05 8.73
C GLU A 58 -1.17 -13.54 7.31
N PRO A 59 -2.37 -13.82 6.78
CA PRO A 59 -2.82 -13.24 5.52
C PRO A 59 -2.72 -11.72 5.55
N ASP A 60 -2.34 -11.13 4.42
CA ASP A 60 -2.22 -9.67 4.23
C ASP A 60 -1.24 -8.95 5.17
N SER A 61 -0.41 -9.68 5.91
CA SER A 61 0.57 -9.09 6.82
C SER A 61 1.50 -8.10 6.13
N ALA A 62 1.98 -8.43 4.91
CA ALA A 62 2.83 -7.54 4.13
C ALA A 62 2.10 -6.25 3.74
N ARG A 63 0.82 -6.31 3.30
CA ARG A 63 -0.01 -5.13 3.01
C ARG A 63 -0.21 -4.27 4.25
N TYR A 64 -0.47 -4.91 5.40
CA TYR A 64 -0.60 -4.20 6.66
C TYR A 64 0.71 -3.48 7.06
N VAL A 65 1.85 -4.16 6.94
CA VAL A 65 3.18 -3.58 7.19
C VAL A 65 3.43 -2.39 6.26
N ALA A 66 3.16 -2.52 4.95
CA ALA A 66 3.30 -1.43 3.98
C ALA A 66 2.58 -0.16 4.44
N ASN A 67 1.33 -0.30 4.90
CA ASN A 67 0.50 0.83 5.33
C ASN A 67 0.94 1.43 6.68
N ARG A 68 1.78 0.72 7.46
CA ARG A 68 2.21 1.14 8.80
C ARG A 68 3.57 1.78 8.85
N ILE A 69 4.53 1.29 8.06
CA ILE A 69 5.93 1.69 8.19
C ILE A 69 6.26 3.05 7.55
N TYR A 70 5.40 3.60 6.68
CA TYR A 70 5.64 4.89 6.03
C TYR A 70 4.33 5.68 5.86
N LYS A 71 3.98 6.49 6.84
CA LYS A 71 2.73 7.27 6.89
C LYS A 71 3.00 8.77 6.68
N PRO A 72 2.05 9.49 6.04
CA PRO A 72 0.79 8.99 5.47
C PRO A 72 1.01 8.26 4.14
N SER A 73 0.31 7.15 3.94
CA SER A 73 0.31 6.41 2.67
C SER A 73 -0.92 5.51 2.55
N TYR A 74 -1.29 5.16 1.34
CA TYR A 74 -2.27 4.14 1.01
C TYR A 74 -1.72 3.21 -0.08
N ILE A 75 -2.16 1.95 -0.09
CA ILE A 75 -1.80 0.98 -1.14
C ILE A 75 -2.51 1.39 -2.43
N SER A 76 -1.78 1.39 -3.56
CA SER A 76 -2.28 1.83 -4.86
C SER A 76 -1.49 1.18 -6.01
N LEU A 77 -1.69 1.68 -7.23
CA LEU A 77 -1.01 1.20 -8.43
C LEU A 77 -1.24 -0.32 -8.61
N HIS A 78 -0.25 -1.04 -9.12
CA HIS A 78 -0.37 -2.48 -9.39
C HIS A 78 -0.82 -3.28 -8.16
N SER A 79 -0.40 -2.90 -6.95
CA SER A 79 -0.79 -3.64 -5.72
C SER A 79 -2.27 -3.53 -5.40
N ALA A 80 -2.91 -2.41 -5.70
CA ALA A 80 -4.35 -2.27 -5.55
C ALA A 80 -5.09 -2.90 -6.74
N LEU A 81 -4.61 -2.70 -7.98
CA LEU A 81 -5.22 -3.32 -9.16
C LEU A 81 -5.24 -4.85 -9.05
N SER A 82 -4.13 -5.46 -8.64
CA SER A 82 -4.05 -6.91 -8.40
C SER A 82 -4.96 -7.37 -7.25
N PHE A 83 -5.09 -6.57 -6.18
CA PHE A 83 -5.99 -6.89 -5.07
C PHE A 83 -7.46 -6.96 -5.51
N TYR A 84 -7.87 -6.08 -6.43
CA TYR A 84 -9.22 -6.06 -7.01
C TYR A 84 -9.40 -7.05 -8.17
N GLY A 85 -8.35 -7.74 -8.60
CA GLY A 85 -8.42 -8.65 -9.75
C GLY A 85 -8.44 -7.94 -11.11
N MET A 86 -8.13 -6.63 -11.14
CA MET A 86 -8.09 -5.86 -12.39
C MET A 86 -6.89 -6.21 -13.28
N ILE A 87 -5.85 -6.83 -12.73
CA ILE A 87 -4.69 -7.34 -13.46
C ILE A 87 -4.40 -8.78 -13.05
N PRO A 88 -3.96 -9.65 -13.97
CA PRO A 88 -3.69 -11.06 -13.67
C PRO A 88 -2.39 -11.27 -12.89
N GLU A 89 -1.46 -10.30 -12.89
CA GLU A 89 -0.15 -10.45 -12.31
C GLU A 89 -0.19 -10.44 -10.77
N GLU A 90 0.49 -11.41 -10.16
CA GLU A 90 0.81 -11.36 -8.74
C GLU A 90 1.92 -10.34 -8.49
N VAL A 91 1.66 -9.36 -7.64
CA VAL A 91 2.59 -8.26 -7.40
C VAL A 91 3.59 -8.63 -6.31
N VAL A 92 4.83 -8.89 -6.69
CA VAL A 92 5.94 -9.22 -5.77
C VAL A 92 6.34 -8.02 -4.90
N GLN A 93 6.29 -6.80 -5.46
CA GLN A 93 6.63 -5.55 -4.77
C GLN A 93 5.38 -4.76 -4.43
N LEU A 94 5.14 -4.52 -3.14
CA LEU A 94 4.01 -3.72 -2.71
C LEU A 94 4.21 -2.23 -3.02
N THR A 95 3.27 -1.66 -3.77
CA THR A 95 3.27 -0.26 -4.19
C THR A 95 2.25 0.56 -3.42
N SER A 96 2.66 1.74 -3.00
CA SER A 96 1.84 2.68 -2.23
C SER A 96 2.06 4.11 -2.71
N VAL A 97 1.07 4.95 -2.48
CA VAL A 97 1.13 6.39 -2.72
C VAL A 97 1.26 7.13 -1.40
N THR A 98 2.06 8.20 -1.37
CA THR A 98 2.36 8.98 -0.18
C THR A 98 2.52 10.46 -0.51
N THR A 99 2.31 11.34 0.48
CA THR A 99 2.68 12.77 0.40
C THR A 99 4.13 13.05 0.84
N LEU A 100 4.82 12.03 1.36
CA LEU A 100 6.23 12.09 1.72
C LEU A 100 7.11 11.85 0.48
N LYS A 101 8.42 11.94 0.63
CA LYS A 101 9.37 11.64 -0.44
C LYS A 101 9.21 10.20 -0.93
N THR A 102 9.42 9.98 -2.23
CA THR A 102 9.52 8.63 -2.81
C THR A 102 10.57 7.84 -2.03
N ALA A 103 10.23 6.59 -1.68
CA ALA A 103 11.09 5.73 -0.88
C ALA A 103 10.90 4.26 -1.22
N ARG A 104 11.96 3.47 -0.99
CA ARG A 104 11.92 2.02 -1.10
C ARG A 104 12.46 1.41 0.20
N PHE A 105 11.77 0.42 0.71
CA PHE A 105 12.20 -0.35 1.87
C PHE A 105 12.13 -1.84 1.54
N GLU A 106 13.06 -2.58 2.12
CA GLU A 106 13.08 -4.04 2.03
C GLU A 106 13.25 -4.60 3.44
N ASN A 107 12.48 -5.60 3.77
CA ASN A 107 12.56 -6.30 5.05
C ASN A 107 12.00 -7.73 4.91
N ALA A 108 11.92 -8.48 6.01
CA ALA A 108 11.43 -9.86 6.01
C ALA A 108 10.00 -10.04 5.51
N PHE A 109 9.19 -8.98 5.40
CA PHE A 109 7.81 -9.02 4.90
C PHE A 109 7.71 -8.70 3.40
N GLY A 110 8.80 -8.32 2.74
CA GLY A 110 8.85 -8.05 1.32
C GLY A 110 9.51 -6.71 0.97
N THR A 111 9.30 -6.31 -0.28
CA THR A 111 9.77 -5.03 -0.83
C THR A 111 8.60 -4.07 -0.93
N PHE A 112 8.80 -2.83 -0.46
CA PHE A 112 7.80 -1.78 -0.38
C PHE A 112 8.28 -0.56 -1.14
N HIS A 113 7.48 -0.10 -2.09
CA HIS A 113 7.78 1.08 -2.89
C HIS A 113 6.69 2.15 -2.69
N TYR A 114 7.10 3.35 -2.30
CA TYR A 114 6.22 4.49 -2.05
C TYR A 114 6.52 5.57 -3.08
N GLN A 115 5.49 5.97 -3.83
CA GLN A 115 5.61 7.04 -4.81
C GLN A 115 4.95 8.31 -4.28
N ASN A 116 5.64 9.44 -4.47
CA ASN A 116 5.16 10.73 -3.98
C ASN A 116 4.08 11.30 -4.90
N VAL A 117 3.04 11.85 -4.28
CA VAL A 117 2.07 12.73 -4.94
C VAL A 117 1.95 14.05 -4.18
N LYS A 118 1.52 15.10 -4.87
CA LYS A 118 1.17 16.37 -4.22
C LYS A 118 -0.02 16.17 -3.29
N THR A 119 -0.05 16.89 -2.18
CA THR A 119 -1.11 16.78 -1.15
C THR A 119 -2.54 16.86 -1.72
N PRO A 120 -2.87 17.74 -2.70
CA PRO A 120 -4.23 17.77 -3.28
C PRO A 120 -4.64 16.47 -4.01
N LEU A 121 -3.67 15.62 -4.39
CA LEU A 121 -3.92 14.35 -5.07
C LEU A 121 -3.99 13.15 -4.11
N PHE A 122 -3.86 13.40 -2.79
CA PHE A 122 -3.92 12.38 -1.74
C PHE A 122 -5.37 12.17 -1.28
N PHE A 123 -6.17 11.53 -2.14
CA PHE A 123 -7.59 11.22 -1.95
C PHE A 123 -7.98 9.91 -2.63
N GLY A 124 -9.25 9.50 -2.60
CA GLY A 124 -9.78 8.34 -3.33
C GLY A 124 -9.30 7.00 -2.77
N PHE A 125 -9.10 6.93 -1.46
CA PHE A 125 -8.74 5.70 -0.76
C PHE A 125 -9.71 5.49 0.42
N GLU A 126 -9.84 4.26 0.84
CA GLU A 126 -10.76 3.85 1.89
C GLU A 126 -10.12 2.85 2.86
N HIS A 127 -10.77 2.62 3.98
CA HIS A 127 -10.39 1.56 4.90
C HIS A 127 -10.89 0.21 4.38
N LYS A 128 -9.96 -0.69 4.08
CA LYS A 128 -10.25 -2.10 3.80
C LYS A 128 -9.96 -2.94 5.03
N THR A 129 -10.95 -3.68 5.50
CA THR A 129 -10.78 -4.66 6.58
C THR A 129 -10.26 -5.96 5.98
N MET A 130 -9.13 -6.42 6.48
CA MET A 130 -8.47 -7.65 6.05
C MET A 130 -9.07 -8.87 6.76
N ARG A 131 -8.76 -10.08 6.26
CA ARG A 131 -9.27 -11.34 6.82
C ARG A 131 -8.94 -11.53 8.31
N ASN A 132 -7.86 -10.94 8.78
CA ASN A 132 -7.46 -10.96 10.20
C ASN A 132 -8.12 -9.86 11.07
N GLY A 133 -9.13 -9.15 10.53
CA GLY A 133 -9.84 -8.06 11.22
C GLY A 133 -9.07 -6.73 11.30
N ARG A 134 -7.85 -6.64 10.77
CA ARG A 134 -7.08 -5.39 10.72
C ARG A 134 -7.50 -4.55 9.51
N SER A 135 -7.44 -3.24 9.66
CA SER A 135 -7.73 -2.30 8.57
C SER A 135 -6.47 -1.65 8.03
N LEU A 136 -6.45 -1.42 6.73
CA LEU A 136 -5.44 -0.66 6.02
C LEU A 136 -6.10 0.33 5.05
N LEU A 137 -5.35 1.35 4.62
CA LEU A 137 -5.79 2.29 3.60
C LEU A 137 -5.40 1.77 2.22
N MET A 138 -6.37 1.71 1.31
CA MET A 138 -6.20 1.24 -0.07
C MET A 138 -6.96 2.15 -1.02
N ALA A 139 -6.36 2.50 -2.16
CA ALA A 139 -7.05 3.21 -3.24
C ALA A 139 -8.30 2.44 -3.68
N THR A 140 -9.34 3.17 -4.10
CA THR A 140 -10.41 2.54 -4.89
C THR A 140 -9.86 2.06 -6.24
N PRO A 141 -10.54 1.16 -6.95
CA PRO A 141 -10.10 0.70 -8.28
C PRO A 141 -9.80 1.85 -9.24
N GLU A 142 -10.72 2.83 -9.31
CA GLU A 142 -10.62 4.02 -10.15
C GLU A 142 -9.39 4.87 -9.79
N LYS A 143 -9.20 5.06 -8.48
CA LYS A 143 -8.03 5.85 -7.99
C LYS A 143 -6.72 5.12 -8.26
N ALA A 144 -6.68 3.79 -8.07
CA ALA A 144 -5.48 2.99 -8.34
C ALA A 144 -5.06 3.07 -9.80
N LEU A 145 -6.04 3.05 -10.73
CA LEU A 145 -5.82 3.21 -12.16
C LEU A 145 -5.31 4.62 -12.50
N LEU A 146 -5.93 5.66 -11.93
CA LEU A 146 -5.50 7.04 -12.13
C LEU A 146 -4.09 7.29 -11.57
N ASP A 147 -3.79 6.79 -10.37
CA ASP A 147 -2.45 6.88 -9.78
C ASP A 147 -1.42 6.18 -10.66
N LEU A 148 -1.74 4.99 -11.19
CA LEU A 148 -0.85 4.25 -12.08
C LEU A 148 -0.49 5.08 -13.31
N LEU A 149 -1.48 5.60 -14.02
CA LEU A 149 -1.26 6.36 -15.24
C LEU A 149 -0.66 7.75 -14.97
N TYR A 150 -0.96 8.36 -13.82
CA TYR A 150 -0.37 9.65 -13.44
C TYR A 150 1.12 9.55 -13.11
N LEU A 151 1.49 8.56 -12.30
CA LEU A 151 2.85 8.39 -11.79
C LEU A 151 3.78 7.70 -12.78
N ASN A 152 3.23 7.05 -13.81
CA ASN A 152 3.99 6.33 -14.84
C ASN A 152 3.69 6.90 -16.23
N PRO A 153 4.31 8.05 -16.59
CA PRO A 153 4.01 8.77 -17.82
C PRO A 153 4.44 8.06 -19.11
N TYR A 154 5.09 6.93 -19.02
CA TYR A 154 5.45 6.08 -20.17
C TYR A 154 4.25 5.32 -20.74
N TYR A 155 3.17 5.09 -19.99
CA TYR A 155 1.90 4.61 -20.55
C TYR A 155 1.23 5.72 -21.38
N LYS A 156 1.44 5.74 -22.71
CA LYS A 156 1.00 6.84 -23.58
C LYS A 156 0.47 6.40 -24.95
N THR A 157 0.61 5.13 -25.32
CA THR A 157 0.16 4.55 -26.58
C THR A 157 -0.93 3.52 -26.35
N GLU A 158 -1.67 3.14 -27.38
CA GLU A 158 -2.66 2.05 -27.31
C GLU A 158 -1.99 0.74 -26.87
N GLN A 159 -0.81 0.43 -27.43
CA GLN A 159 -0.05 -0.76 -27.05
C GLN A 159 0.33 -0.75 -25.57
N ASP A 160 0.76 0.38 -25.00
CA ASP A 160 1.08 0.47 -23.57
C ASP A 160 -0.15 0.18 -22.71
N MET A 161 -1.38 0.53 -23.18
CA MET A 161 -2.62 0.24 -22.45
C MET A 161 -3.01 -1.23 -22.57
N GLU A 162 -2.84 -1.85 -23.74
CA GLU A 162 -3.04 -3.29 -23.94
C GLU A 162 -2.07 -4.11 -23.07
N ASP A 163 -0.82 -3.68 -22.98
CA ASP A 163 0.22 -4.32 -22.15
C ASP A 163 -0.08 -4.28 -20.65
N LEU A 164 -0.98 -3.41 -20.18
CA LEU A 164 -1.50 -3.43 -18.81
C LEU A 164 -2.35 -4.68 -18.52
N ARG A 165 -2.91 -5.32 -19.55
CA ARG A 165 -3.70 -6.54 -19.47
C ARG A 165 -4.82 -6.43 -18.42
N LEU A 166 -5.51 -5.28 -18.43
CA LEU A 166 -6.63 -5.07 -17.51
C LEU A 166 -7.77 -6.05 -17.84
N ASP A 167 -8.42 -6.55 -16.80
CA ASP A 167 -9.57 -7.43 -16.91
C ASP A 167 -10.77 -6.66 -17.51
N GLU A 168 -11.21 -7.05 -18.71
CA GLU A 168 -12.27 -6.38 -19.45
C GLU A 168 -13.63 -6.51 -18.74
N ASP A 169 -13.90 -7.68 -18.15
CA ASP A 169 -15.16 -7.90 -17.42
C ASP A 169 -15.22 -6.99 -16.19
N TYR A 170 -14.12 -6.84 -15.47
CA TYR A 170 -14.03 -5.90 -14.35
C TYR A 170 -14.27 -4.45 -14.80
N LEU A 171 -13.62 -4.03 -15.87
CA LEU A 171 -13.73 -2.66 -16.40
C LEU A 171 -15.15 -2.34 -16.86
N GLN A 172 -15.86 -3.30 -17.43
CA GLN A 172 -17.21 -3.11 -17.96
C GLN A 172 -18.28 -3.14 -16.86
N ASN A 173 -18.13 -4.00 -15.85
CA ASN A 173 -19.20 -4.34 -14.91
C ASN A 173 -18.95 -3.79 -13.49
N GLU A 174 -17.70 -3.62 -13.06
CA GLU A 174 -17.35 -3.27 -11.68
C GLU A 174 -16.75 -1.86 -11.54
N LEU A 175 -16.13 -1.32 -12.61
CA LEU A 175 -15.50 0.01 -12.58
C LEU A 175 -16.59 1.11 -12.58
N ASP A 176 -16.58 1.97 -11.57
CA ASP A 176 -17.46 3.14 -11.49
C ASP A 176 -16.93 4.27 -12.38
N LYS A 177 -17.54 4.43 -13.57
CA LYS A 177 -17.13 5.43 -14.58
C LYS A 177 -17.40 6.86 -14.12
N ASP A 178 -18.44 7.08 -13.33
CA ASP A 178 -18.77 8.41 -12.78
C ASP A 178 -17.75 8.80 -11.72
N LEU A 179 -17.39 7.87 -10.85
CA LEU A 179 -16.37 8.06 -9.83
C LEU A 179 -14.98 8.28 -10.49
N LEU A 180 -14.65 7.50 -11.53
CA LEU A 180 -13.41 7.67 -12.31
C LEU A 180 -13.34 9.08 -12.90
N SER A 181 -14.41 9.55 -13.54
CA SER A 181 -14.49 10.90 -14.11
C SER A 181 -14.37 11.99 -13.05
N GLY A 182 -15.05 11.83 -11.92
CA GLY A 182 -14.97 12.75 -10.79
C GLY A 182 -13.55 12.86 -10.22
N TYR A 183 -12.88 11.73 -10.04
CA TYR A 183 -11.49 11.72 -9.58
C TYR A 183 -10.53 12.30 -10.61
N LEU A 184 -10.71 11.98 -11.91
CA LEU A 184 -9.89 12.50 -13.00
C LEU A 184 -9.91 14.03 -13.05
N ALA A 185 -11.08 14.65 -12.85
CA ALA A 185 -11.21 16.09 -12.74
C ALA A 185 -10.35 16.68 -11.61
N GLY A 186 -10.26 15.99 -10.47
CA GLY A 186 -9.43 16.38 -9.33
C GLY A 186 -7.93 16.39 -9.60
N PHE A 187 -7.44 15.62 -10.58
CA PHE A 187 -6.03 15.65 -10.98
C PHE A 187 -5.65 16.89 -11.77
N ALA A 188 -6.61 17.56 -12.43
CA ALA A 188 -6.39 18.73 -13.26
C ALA A 188 -5.21 18.59 -14.25
N SER A 189 -5.04 17.40 -14.84
CA SER A 189 -3.91 17.05 -15.71
C SER A 189 -4.36 16.67 -17.10
N LYS A 190 -4.09 17.55 -18.08
CA LYS A 190 -4.38 17.27 -19.50
C LYS A 190 -3.69 16.00 -20.01
N ALA A 191 -2.46 15.75 -19.56
CA ALA A 191 -1.71 14.55 -19.95
C ALA A 191 -2.32 13.27 -19.40
N LEU A 192 -2.86 13.28 -18.17
CA LEU A 192 -3.59 12.15 -17.61
C LEU A 192 -4.92 11.94 -18.34
N ASN A 193 -5.67 13.02 -18.61
CA ASN A 193 -6.91 12.92 -19.39
C ASN A 193 -6.67 12.21 -20.73
N ASN A 194 -5.63 12.60 -21.46
CA ASN A 194 -5.32 11.95 -22.76
C ASN A 194 -5.03 10.44 -22.58
N ARG A 195 -4.29 10.04 -21.53
CA ARG A 195 -4.00 8.62 -21.26
C ARG A 195 -5.26 7.84 -20.93
N ILE A 196 -6.15 8.42 -20.13
CA ILE A 196 -7.46 7.79 -19.81
C ILE A 196 -8.31 7.66 -21.07
N GLN A 197 -8.34 8.66 -21.97
CA GLN A 197 -9.08 8.53 -23.23
C GLN A 197 -8.52 7.42 -24.13
N ILE A 198 -7.20 7.24 -24.17
CA ILE A 198 -6.58 6.12 -24.90
C ILE A 198 -7.00 4.80 -24.27
N LEU A 199 -6.93 4.68 -22.93
CA LEU A 199 -7.34 3.48 -22.21
C LEU A 199 -8.81 3.13 -22.47
N LEU A 200 -9.72 4.10 -22.31
CA LEU A 200 -11.16 3.88 -22.54
C LEU A 200 -11.43 3.42 -23.98
N LYS A 201 -10.72 4.01 -24.97
CA LYS A 201 -10.82 3.58 -26.37
C LYS A 201 -10.36 2.14 -26.58
N VAL A 202 -9.21 1.75 -25.98
CA VAL A 202 -8.62 0.40 -26.13
C VAL A 202 -9.56 -0.66 -25.55
N TYR A 203 -10.18 -0.39 -24.42
CA TYR A 203 -11.07 -1.35 -23.72
C TYR A 203 -12.56 -1.16 -24.08
N GLY A 204 -12.92 -0.30 -25.04
CA GLY A 204 -14.30 -0.10 -25.52
C GLY A 204 -15.27 0.45 -24.44
N LEU A 205 -14.81 1.36 -23.59
CA LEU A 205 -15.53 1.90 -22.44
C LEU A 205 -16.16 3.28 -22.72
#